data_baefde6cd2c678783b804630cd659f2a
#
_entry.id   baefde6cd2c678783b804630cd659f2a
#
_cell.length_a   1.000
_cell.length_b   1.000
_cell.length_c   1.000
_cell.angle_alpha   90.00
_cell.angle_beta   90.00
_cell.angle_gamma   90.00
#
_symmetry.space_group_name_H-M   'P 1'
#
loop_
_entity.id
_entity.type
_entity.pdbx_description
1 polymer ?
#
loop_
_entity_poly.entity_id
_entity_poly.type
_entity_poly.pdbx_seq_one_letter_code
_entity_poly.pdbx_strand_id
1 'polypeptide(L)'
;MDTSHGFRPNRSCHTALQSVKYEFRGARWFIEGDIKGCFDNINHNVLISCINKKIKDARFTKLIYKFLKAGFVDDFVYNNTYSGCAQGGIISPILANIYLHELDKFVENLSKEFNEPATEKFTADYRKAQNAMAVTRKKIKKAENADDEVEKAELLKVYKSQRATLLKTPCKSQTDKKLKYVRYADDFIIGVNGSKVDCVRIKQQLSDFISNTLKMELS
;
A
#
# COMPACT_ATOMS: atom_id res chain seq x y z
N MET A 1 2.08 -11.03 -6.98
CA MET A 1 1.43 -10.02 -6.14
C MET A 1 0.97 -8.88 -7.00
N ASP A 2 -0.15 -8.26 -6.68
CA ASP A 2 -0.71 -7.17 -7.50
C ASP A 2 -0.11 -5.81 -7.17
N THR A 3 0.64 -5.72 -6.09
CA THR A 3 1.27 -4.51 -5.57
C THR A 3 2.58 -4.11 -6.26
N SER A 4 3.19 -5.00 -7.05
CA SER A 4 4.45 -4.74 -7.78
C SER A 4 4.15 -4.49 -9.26
N HIS A 5 4.70 -3.41 -9.83
CA HIS A 5 4.40 -2.95 -11.19
C HIS A 5 5.62 -2.87 -12.12
N GLY A 6 6.82 -2.62 -11.59
CA GLY A 6 8.03 -2.49 -12.40
C GLY A 6 8.48 -3.81 -13.04
N PHE A 7 8.89 -3.75 -14.30
CA PHE A 7 9.45 -4.88 -15.06
C PHE A 7 8.53 -6.13 -15.10
N ARG A 8 7.22 -5.93 -15.19
CA ARG A 8 6.24 -7.01 -15.23
C ARG A 8 5.36 -6.91 -16.47
N PRO A 9 4.97 -8.06 -17.09
CA PRO A 9 4.01 -8.08 -18.18
C PRO A 9 2.69 -7.40 -17.78
N ASN A 10 2.13 -6.61 -18.69
CA ASN A 10 0.86 -5.89 -18.50
C ASN A 10 0.82 -4.91 -17.31
N ARG A 11 1.99 -4.47 -16.81
CA ARG A 11 2.14 -3.47 -15.75
C ARG A 11 3.03 -2.33 -16.25
N SER A 12 2.78 -1.14 -15.74
CA SER A 12 3.51 0.07 -16.11
C SER A 12 3.52 1.07 -14.97
N CYS A 13 4.25 2.16 -15.11
CA CYS A 13 4.19 3.29 -14.20
C CYS A 13 2.74 3.81 -14.06
N HIS A 14 1.98 3.88 -15.16
CA HIS A 14 0.57 4.30 -15.12
C HIS A 14 -0.29 3.37 -14.27
N THR A 15 -0.08 2.05 -14.32
CA THR A 15 -0.83 1.11 -13.47
C THR A 15 -0.46 1.28 -11.99
N ALA A 16 0.79 1.58 -11.66
CA ALA A 16 1.22 1.90 -10.30
C ALA A 16 0.54 3.18 -9.79
N LEU A 17 0.56 4.26 -10.58
CA LEU A 17 -0.10 5.52 -10.25
C LEU A 17 -1.62 5.38 -10.11
N GLN A 18 -2.25 4.56 -10.94
CA GLN A 18 -3.68 4.23 -10.80
C GLN A 18 -3.95 3.52 -9.46
N SER A 19 -3.13 2.54 -9.07
CA SER A 19 -3.27 1.87 -7.77
C SER A 19 -3.13 2.86 -6.63
N VAL A 20 -2.13 3.76 -6.66
CA VAL A 20 -1.97 4.82 -5.65
C VAL A 20 -3.22 5.71 -5.61
N LYS A 21 -3.70 6.18 -6.76
CA LYS A 21 -4.88 7.07 -6.85
C LYS A 21 -6.15 6.46 -6.26
N TYR A 22 -6.38 5.16 -6.51
CA TYR A 22 -7.65 4.52 -6.13
C TYR A 22 -7.58 3.81 -4.79
N GLU A 23 -6.47 3.16 -4.47
CA GLU A 23 -6.35 2.33 -3.27
C GLU A 23 -5.94 3.12 -2.02
N PHE A 24 -5.19 4.23 -2.18
CA PHE A 24 -4.69 5.04 -1.06
C PHE A 24 -5.69 6.09 -0.57
N ARG A 25 -6.94 6.00 -0.99
CA ARG A 25 -8.00 6.88 -0.49
C ARG A 25 -8.17 6.71 1.02
N GLY A 26 -8.07 7.83 1.74
CA GLY A 26 -8.15 7.86 3.20
C GLY A 26 -6.82 7.66 3.92
N ALA A 27 -5.72 7.46 3.21
CA ALA A 27 -4.39 7.46 3.81
C ALA A 27 -4.08 8.88 4.35
N ARG A 28 -3.57 8.93 5.59
CA ARG A 28 -3.17 10.18 6.26
C ARG A 28 -1.67 10.39 6.24
N TRP A 29 -0.93 9.30 6.22
CA TRP A 29 0.52 9.28 6.24
C TRP A 29 1.02 8.47 5.06
N PHE A 30 2.12 8.92 4.51
CA PHE A 30 2.81 8.20 3.46
C PHE A 30 4.23 7.91 3.92
N ILE A 31 4.66 6.66 3.70
CA ILE A 31 6.05 6.24 3.84
C ILE A 31 6.53 6.01 2.41
N GLU A 32 7.39 6.89 1.96
CA GLU A 32 8.12 6.76 0.72
C GLU A 32 9.46 6.11 1.03
N GLY A 33 9.86 5.16 0.23
CA GLY A 33 11.13 4.46 0.40
C GLY A 33 11.72 4.13 -0.94
N ASP A 34 13.01 4.38 -1.03
CA ASP A 34 13.90 3.97 -2.10
C ASP A 34 14.99 3.07 -1.52
N ILE A 35 15.36 2.04 -2.25
CA ILE A 35 16.43 1.11 -1.82
C ILE A 35 17.73 1.55 -2.48
N LYS A 36 18.63 2.05 -1.62
CA LYS A 36 19.92 2.59 -2.07
C LYS A 36 20.71 1.58 -2.90
N GLY A 37 20.97 1.93 -4.17
CA GLY A 37 21.75 1.10 -5.07
C GLY A 37 21.21 -0.32 -5.18
N CYS A 38 19.89 -0.48 -5.37
CA CYS A 38 19.23 -1.78 -5.31
C CYS A 38 19.91 -2.84 -6.15
N PHE A 39 20.25 -2.53 -7.41
CA PHE A 39 20.89 -3.49 -8.31
C PHE A 39 22.33 -3.84 -7.87
N ASP A 40 23.07 -2.90 -7.31
CA ASP A 40 24.46 -3.07 -6.92
C ASP A 40 24.62 -3.80 -5.57
N ASN A 41 23.58 -3.74 -4.74
CA ASN A 41 23.61 -4.27 -3.37
C ASN A 41 22.85 -5.60 -3.20
N ILE A 42 22.35 -6.22 -4.28
CA ILE A 42 21.71 -7.55 -4.19
C ILE A 42 22.72 -8.57 -3.63
N ASN A 43 22.39 -9.13 -2.47
CA ASN A 43 23.19 -10.20 -1.89
C ASN A 43 22.94 -11.51 -2.64
N HIS A 44 23.99 -12.05 -3.30
CA HIS A 44 23.90 -13.24 -4.13
C HIS A 44 23.37 -14.47 -3.35
N ASN A 45 23.80 -14.65 -2.11
CA ASN A 45 23.38 -15.81 -1.30
C ASN A 45 21.88 -15.72 -0.95
N VAL A 46 21.40 -14.54 -0.59
CA VAL A 46 19.98 -14.31 -0.31
C VAL A 46 19.15 -14.52 -1.58
N LEU A 47 19.58 -13.97 -2.73
CA LEU A 47 18.90 -14.17 -4.00
C LEU A 47 18.79 -15.64 -4.37
N ILE A 48 19.91 -16.38 -4.29
CA ILE A 48 19.94 -17.81 -4.58
C ILE A 48 19.03 -18.58 -3.62
N SER A 49 19.00 -18.22 -2.35
CA SER A 49 18.04 -18.79 -1.39
C SER A 49 16.58 -18.55 -1.80
N CYS A 50 16.26 -17.35 -2.28
CA CYS A 50 14.92 -17.03 -2.78
C CYS A 50 14.54 -17.87 -4.01
N ILE A 51 15.47 -18.05 -4.95
CA ILE A 51 15.27 -18.89 -6.14
C ILE A 51 15.06 -20.35 -5.72
N ASN A 52 15.86 -20.86 -4.80
CA ASN A 52 15.79 -22.24 -4.33
C ASN A 52 14.49 -22.58 -3.59
N LYS A 53 13.74 -21.59 -3.10
CA LYS A 53 12.39 -21.83 -2.55
C LYS A 53 11.43 -22.41 -3.60
N LYS A 54 11.63 -22.09 -4.88
CA LYS A 54 10.73 -22.47 -5.99
C LYS A 54 11.39 -23.43 -6.99
N ILE A 55 12.65 -23.22 -7.32
CA ILE A 55 13.40 -23.99 -8.31
C ILE A 55 14.42 -24.86 -7.59
N LYS A 56 14.23 -26.18 -7.65
CA LYS A 56 15.09 -27.18 -6.98
C LYS A 56 16.23 -27.70 -7.87
N ASP A 57 16.34 -27.19 -9.09
CA ASP A 57 17.40 -27.59 -10.02
C ASP A 57 18.73 -26.93 -9.67
N ALA A 58 19.66 -27.72 -9.17
CA ALA A 58 21.01 -27.29 -8.80
C ALA A 58 21.83 -26.77 -10.01
N ARG A 59 21.60 -27.30 -11.22
CA ARG A 59 22.30 -26.88 -12.44
C ARG A 59 21.87 -25.48 -12.82
N PHE A 60 20.56 -25.23 -12.78
CA PHE A 60 20.00 -23.89 -13.04
C PHE A 60 20.50 -22.86 -12.01
N THR A 61 20.42 -23.19 -10.74
CA THR A 61 20.88 -22.28 -9.67
C THR A 61 22.38 -21.98 -9.78
N LYS A 62 23.21 -22.99 -10.11
CA LYS A 62 24.64 -22.80 -10.34
C LYS A 62 24.91 -21.91 -11.55
N LEU A 63 24.09 -22.01 -12.61
CA LEU A 63 24.19 -21.15 -13.79
C LEU A 63 23.90 -19.69 -13.41
N ILE A 64 22.81 -19.43 -12.71
CA ILE A 64 22.49 -18.06 -12.21
C ILE A 64 23.62 -17.51 -11.35
N TYR A 65 24.17 -18.33 -10.44
CA TYR A 65 25.29 -17.89 -9.59
C TYR A 65 26.54 -17.54 -10.40
N LYS A 66 26.82 -18.28 -11.48
CA LYS A 66 27.91 -17.95 -12.40
C LYS A 66 27.67 -16.60 -13.10
N PHE A 67 26.43 -16.33 -13.55
CA PHE A 67 26.08 -15.02 -14.15
C PHE A 67 26.30 -13.87 -13.17
N LEU A 68 25.88 -14.04 -11.92
CA LEU A 68 26.06 -13.02 -10.89
C LEU A 68 27.55 -12.73 -10.61
N LYS A 69 28.41 -13.74 -10.71
CA LYS A 69 29.87 -13.62 -10.48
C LYS A 69 30.69 -13.33 -11.72
N ALA A 70 30.07 -13.30 -12.91
CA ALA A 70 30.82 -13.15 -14.16
C ALA A 70 31.46 -11.77 -14.32
N GLY A 71 31.08 -10.79 -13.50
CA GLY A 71 31.55 -9.42 -13.65
C GLY A 71 30.92 -8.70 -14.85
N PHE A 72 31.42 -7.54 -15.13
CA PHE A 72 31.05 -6.73 -16.31
C PHE A 72 32.23 -5.98 -16.84
N VAL A 73 32.18 -5.60 -18.12
CA VAL A 73 33.18 -4.77 -18.77
C VAL A 73 32.62 -3.36 -18.91
N ASP A 74 33.34 -2.38 -18.39
CA ASP A 74 33.04 -0.97 -18.51
C ASP A 74 34.29 -0.24 -19.03
N ASP A 75 34.14 0.56 -20.05
CA ASP A 75 35.24 1.25 -20.75
C ASP A 75 36.45 0.32 -21.05
N PHE A 76 36.19 -0.88 -21.56
CA PHE A 76 37.16 -1.95 -21.81
C PHE A 76 37.92 -2.47 -20.58
N VAL A 77 37.50 -2.10 -19.36
CA VAL A 77 38.04 -2.60 -18.10
C VAL A 77 37.11 -3.64 -17.51
N TYR A 78 37.66 -4.79 -17.16
CA TYR A 78 36.90 -5.86 -16.49
C TYR A 78 36.74 -5.54 -15.00
N ASN A 79 35.50 -5.57 -14.53
CA ASN A 79 35.12 -5.35 -13.13
C ASN A 79 34.50 -6.62 -12.54
N ASN A 80 35.01 -7.05 -11.41
CA ASN A 80 34.46 -8.19 -10.67
C ASN A 80 33.19 -7.78 -9.93
N THR A 81 32.16 -8.63 -10.00
CA THR A 81 30.92 -8.44 -9.24
C THR A 81 30.94 -9.28 -7.96
N TYR A 82 31.10 -8.64 -6.81
CA TYR A 82 31.06 -9.28 -5.49
C TYR A 82 29.65 -9.31 -4.90
N SER A 83 28.84 -8.30 -5.23
CA SER A 83 27.42 -8.17 -4.92
C SER A 83 26.70 -7.57 -6.11
N GLY A 84 25.37 -7.63 -6.12
CA GLY A 84 24.55 -6.99 -7.14
C GLY A 84 24.36 -7.80 -8.41
N CYS A 85 23.61 -7.20 -9.30
CA CYS A 85 23.39 -7.65 -10.69
C CYS A 85 23.91 -6.57 -11.62
N ALA A 86 24.60 -6.96 -12.68
CA ALA A 86 25.12 -6.02 -13.66
C ALA A 86 24.02 -5.07 -14.16
N GLN A 87 24.23 -3.77 -14.04
CA GLN A 87 23.31 -2.77 -14.58
C GLN A 87 23.26 -2.91 -16.11
N GLY A 88 22.06 -2.87 -16.69
CA GLY A 88 21.86 -3.13 -18.12
C GLY A 88 21.77 -4.61 -18.52
N GLY A 89 21.98 -5.55 -17.60
CA GLY A 89 21.78 -6.97 -17.89
C GLY A 89 20.30 -7.30 -18.11
N ILE A 90 19.99 -8.05 -19.16
CA ILE A 90 18.59 -8.43 -19.54
C ILE A 90 17.87 -9.18 -18.40
N ILE A 91 18.60 -9.97 -17.62
CA ILE A 91 18.05 -10.77 -16.51
C ILE A 91 17.95 -9.97 -15.19
N SER A 92 18.71 -8.89 -15.04
CA SER A 92 18.83 -8.15 -13.78
C SER A 92 17.49 -7.64 -13.23
N PRO A 93 16.57 -7.09 -14.03
CA PRO A 93 15.25 -6.67 -13.52
C PRO A 93 14.42 -7.83 -12.98
N ILE A 94 14.55 -9.02 -13.58
CA ILE A 94 13.83 -10.22 -13.11
C ILE A 94 14.40 -10.69 -11.78
N LEU A 95 15.73 -10.72 -11.65
CA LEU A 95 16.41 -11.11 -10.41
C LEU A 95 16.12 -10.13 -9.28
N ALA A 96 16.13 -8.82 -9.56
CA ALA A 96 15.72 -7.79 -8.60
C ALA A 96 14.26 -7.98 -8.14
N ASN A 97 13.33 -8.26 -9.06
CA ASN A 97 11.94 -8.54 -8.70
C ASN A 97 11.78 -9.81 -7.86
N ILE A 98 12.58 -10.86 -8.10
CA ILE A 98 12.59 -12.07 -7.28
C ILE A 98 13.09 -11.74 -5.87
N TYR A 99 14.12 -10.91 -5.76
CA TYR A 99 14.70 -10.49 -4.51
C TYR A 99 13.72 -9.65 -3.68
N LEU A 100 13.17 -8.60 -4.29
CA LEU A 100 12.24 -7.67 -3.66
C LEU A 100 10.85 -8.27 -3.41
N HIS A 101 10.56 -9.45 -3.98
CA HIS A 101 9.34 -10.17 -3.65
C HIS A 101 9.27 -10.59 -2.16
N GLU A 102 10.39 -10.74 -1.48
CA GLU A 102 10.39 -11.00 -0.03
C GLU A 102 9.92 -9.75 0.74
N LEU A 103 10.28 -8.54 0.27
CA LEU A 103 9.73 -7.29 0.80
C LEU A 103 8.22 -7.21 0.57
N ASP A 104 7.75 -7.55 -0.64
CA ASP A 104 6.32 -7.55 -0.96
C ASP A 104 5.53 -8.47 -0.01
N LYS A 105 6.06 -9.66 0.30
CA LYS A 105 5.46 -10.60 1.26
C LYS A 105 5.45 -10.06 2.69
N PHE A 106 6.55 -9.45 3.10
CA PHE A 106 6.65 -8.86 4.43
C PHE A 106 5.60 -7.76 4.62
N VAL A 107 5.49 -6.83 3.65
CA VAL A 107 4.50 -5.75 3.71
C VAL A 107 3.07 -6.28 3.61
N GLU A 108 2.82 -7.33 2.83
CA GLU A 108 1.49 -7.96 2.77
C GLU A 108 1.08 -8.55 4.13
N ASN A 109 2.00 -9.23 4.82
CA ASN A 109 1.75 -9.76 6.16
C ASN A 109 1.53 -8.63 7.17
N LEU A 110 2.39 -7.61 7.14
CA LEU A 110 2.25 -6.41 7.96
C LEU A 110 0.90 -5.72 7.72
N SER A 111 0.45 -5.67 6.46
CA SER A 111 -0.86 -5.13 6.10
C SER A 111 -2.00 -5.96 6.69
N LYS A 112 -1.91 -7.30 6.67
CA LYS A 112 -2.92 -8.18 7.27
C LYS A 112 -3.02 -8.02 8.78
N GLU A 113 -1.89 -7.82 9.45
CA GLU A 113 -1.84 -7.60 10.91
C GLU A 113 -2.32 -6.19 11.29
N PHE A 114 -2.00 -5.19 10.48
CA PHE A 114 -2.33 -3.80 10.77
C PHE A 114 -3.77 -3.44 10.42
N ASN A 115 -4.32 -4.04 9.36
CA ASN A 115 -5.66 -3.71 8.87
C ASN A 115 -6.72 -4.23 9.84
N GLU A 116 -7.38 -3.32 10.53
CA GLU A 116 -8.56 -3.65 11.34
C GLU A 116 -9.78 -3.73 10.43
N PRO A 117 -10.62 -4.79 10.55
CA PRO A 117 -11.89 -4.81 9.86
C PRO A 117 -12.76 -3.66 10.36
N ALA A 118 -13.36 -2.91 9.44
CA ALA A 118 -14.29 -1.85 9.79
C ALA A 118 -15.47 -2.46 10.57
N THR A 119 -15.44 -2.35 11.90
CA THR A 119 -16.47 -2.90 12.78
C THR A 119 -17.77 -2.11 12.69
N GLU A 120 -17.71 -0.84 12.29
CA GLU A 120 -18.87 0.01 12.05
C GLU A 120 -18.79 0.75 10.72
N LYS A 121 -19.84 0.63 9.90
CA LYS A 121 -19.94 1.39 8.64
C LYS A 121 -20.07 2.89 8.88
N PHE A 122 -20.68 3.30 10.01
CA PHE A 122 -20.93 4.69 10.34
C PHE A 122 -20.64 4.97 11.82
N THR A 123 -20.20 6.20 12.14
CA THR A 123 -20.03 6.65 13.52
C THR A 123 -21.38 6.68 14.24
N ALA A 124 -21.36 6.56 15.59
CA ALA A 124 -22.59 6.64 16.39
C ALA A 124 -23.31 7.99 16.19
N ASP A 125 -22.55 9.08 16.09
CA ASP A 125 -23.09 10.42 15.90
C ASP A 125 -23.70 10.59 14.49
N TYR A 126 -23.08 10.03 13.46
CA TYR A 126 -23.64 10.03 12.12
C TYR A 126 -24.95 9.23 12.07
N ARG A 127 -25.02 8.06 12.73
CA ARG A 127 -26.26 7.27 12.82
C ARG A 127 -27.36 8.03 13.56
N LYS A 128 -27.03 8.69 14.68
CA LYS A 128 -28.00 9.53 15.42
C LYS A 128 -28.56 10.65 14.52
N ALA A 129 -27.67 11.37 13.84
CA ALA A 129 -28.09 12.44 12.93
C ALA A 129 -28.92 11.93 11.75
N GLN A 130 -28.55 10.78 11.18
CA GLN A 130 -29.30 10.12 10.10
C GLN A 130 -30.69 9.66 10.55
N ASN A 131 -30.78 9.05 11.75
CA ASN A 131 -32.04 8.61 12.31
C ASN A 131 -32.97 9.79 12.62
N ALA A 132 -32.44 10.87 13.22
CA ALA A 132 -33.21 12.09 13.47
C ALA A 132 -33.80 12.66 12.16
N MET A 133 -33.00 12.71 11.11
CA MET A 133 -33.43 13.18 9.78
C MET A 133 -34.51 12.25 9.18
N ALA A 134 -34.36 10.94 9.36
CA ALA A 134 -35.36 9.96 8.88
C ALA A 134 -36.70 10.09 9.59
N VAL A 135 -36.69 10.35 10.92
CA VAL A 135 -37.91 10.62 11.70
C VAL A 135 -38.60 11.90 11.22
N THR A 136 -37.87 12.98 11.06
CA THR A 136 -38.42 14.25 10.57
C THR A 136 -39.01 14.11 9.17
N ARG A 137 -38.35 13.34 8.28
CA ARG A 137 -38.89 13.04 6.93
C ARG A 137 -40.23 12.29 7.00
N LYS A 138 -40.37 11.34 7.94
CA LYS A 138 -41.66 10.64 8.14
C LYS A 138 -42.76 11.57 8.63
N LYS A 139 -42.41 12.55 9.51
CA LYS A 139 -43.39 13.55 10.00
C LYS A 139 -43.81 14.49 8.86
N ILE A 140 -42.89 14.96 8.03
CA ILE A 140 -43.18 15.78 6.84
C ILE A 140 -44.18 15.07 5.93
N LYS A 141 -43.99 13.78 5.65
CA LYS A 141 -44.94 12.99 4.85
C LYS A 141 -46.31 12.89 5.48
N LYS A 142 -46.41 12.83 6.83
CA LYS A 142 -47.70 12.78 7.55
C LYS A 142 -48.40 14.14 7.46
N ALA A 143 -47.71 15.23 7.69
CA ALA A 143 -48.25 16.58 7.56
C ALA A 143 -48.71 16.88 6.10
N GLU A 144 -47.97 16.41 5.12
CA GLU A 144 -48.32 16.49 3.70
C GLU A 144 -49.64 15.73 3.38
N ASN A 145 -49.85 14.55 3.98
CA ASN A 145 -51.08 13.79 3.81
C ASN A 145 -52.25 14.35 4.61
N ALA A 146 -51.99 15.19 5.63
CA ALA A 146 -53.00 15.87 6.44
C ALA A 146 -53.33 17.29 5.95
N ASP A 147 -52.72 17.74 4.87
CA ASP A 147 -52.86 19.05 4.27
C ASP A 147 -52.52 20.22 5.24
N ASP A 148 -51.65 19.95 6.23
CA ASP A 148 -51.19 20.93 7.20
C ASP A 148 -49.87 21.60 6.70
N GLU A 149 -50.06 22.68 5.92
CA GLU A 149 -48.95 23.43 5.32
C GLU A 149 -48.10 24.19 6.37
N VAL A 150 -48.67 24.53 7.55
CA VAL A 150 -47.95 25.24 8.61
C VAL A 150 -46.97 24.29 9.30
N GLU A 151 -47.44 23.10 9.75
CA GLU A 151 -46.58 22.07 10.35
C GLU A 151 -45.52 21.60 9.37
N LYS A 152 -45.86 21.41 8.09
CA LYS A 152 -44.93 21.06 7.03
C LYS A 152 -43.78 22.08 6.86
N ALA A 153 -44.11 23.36 6.88
CA ALA A 153 -43.10 24.44 6.73
C ALA A 153 -42.12 24.50 7.89
N GLU A 154 -42.58 24.27 9.12
CA GLU A 154 -41.72 24.15 10.32
C GLU A 154 -40.82 22.91 10.26
N LEU A 155 -41.39 21.77 9.94
CA LEU A 155 -40.63 20.51 9.81
C LEU A 155 -39.56 20.56 8.70
N LEU A 156 -39.79 21.30 7.61
CA LEU A 156 -38.81 21.54 6.56
C LEU A 156 -37.64 22.39 7.05
N LYS A 157 -37.84 23.38 7.91
CA LYS A 157 -36.75 24.13 8.54
C LYS A 157 -35.89 23.23 9.42
N VAL A 158 -36.53 22.39 10.26
CA VAL A 158 -35.83 21.41 11.09
C VAL A 158 -35.06 20.42 10.25
N TYR A 159 -35.63 19.91 9.17
CA TYR A 159 -34.97 18.98 8.25
C TYR A 159 -33.73 19.61 7.60
N LYS A 160 -33.79 20.87 7.16
CA LYS A 160 -32.63 21.59 6.60
C LYS A 160 -31.50 21.74 7.63
N SER A 161 -31.83 22.08 8.89
CA SER A 161 -30.84 22.16 9.98
C SER A 161 -30.18 20.81 10.26
N GLN A 162 -30.97 19.75 10.37
CA GLN A 162 -30.47 18.38 10.58
C GLN A 162 -29.59 17.91 9.45
N ARG A 163 -29.92 18.24 8.19
CA ARG A 163 -29.11 17.96 7.02
C ARG A 163 -27.75 18.66 7.08
N ALA A 164 -27.74 19.94 7.50
CA ALA A 164 -26.50 20.69 7.66
C ALA A 164 -25.60 20.07 8.74
N THR A 165 -26.18 19.59 9.84
CA THR A 165 -25.47 18.86 10.90
C THR A 165 -24.93 17.52 10.38
N LEU A 166 -25.73 16.74 9.67
CA LEU A 166 -25.30 15.47 9.07
C LEU A 166 -24.10 15.63 8.14
N LEU A 167 -24.10 16.66 7.30
CA LEU A 167 -23.00 16.95 6.37
C LEU A 167 -21.68 17.33 7.07
N LYS A 168 -21.77 17.89 8.28
CA LYS A 168 -20.60 18.24 9.11
C LYS A 168 -20.11 17.06 9.97
N THR A 169 -20.95 16.04 10.19
CA THR A 169 -20.61 14.90 11.05
C THR A 169 -19.80 13.86 10.28
N PRO A 170 -18.63 13.45 10.79
CA PRO A 170 -17.81 12.41 10.13
C PRO A 170 -18.59 11.12 9.95
N CYS A 171 -18.72 10.66 8.72
CA CYS A 171 -19.49 9.46 8.37
C CYS A 171 -18.83 8.17 8.87
N LYS A 172 -17.49 8.10 8.83
CA LYS A 172 -16.71 6.93 9.25
C LYS A 172 -15.92 7.24 10.51
N SER A 173 -15.80 6.25 11.39
CA SER A 173 -14.89 6.38 12.53
C SER A 173 -13.45 6.50 12.00
N GLN A 174 -12.64 7.32 12.67
CA GLN A 174 -11.24 7.51 12.30
C GLN A 174 -10.35 6.31 12.71
N THR A 175 -10.96 5.24 13.23
CA THR A 175 -10.29 4.08 13.81
C THR A 175 -10.02 2.95 12.81
N ASP A 176 -10.50 3.06 11.57
CA ASP A 176 -10.22 2.05 10.54
C ASP A 176 -8.74 2.12 10.15
N LYS A 177 -7.91 1.32 10.82
CA LYS A 177 -6.51 1.20 10.45
C LYS A 177 -6.38 0.48 9.12
N LYS A 178 -5.69 1.09 8.19
CA LYS A 178 -5.42 0.51 6.86
C LYS A 178 -4.02 0.83 6.41
N LEU A 179 -3.36 -0.18 5.86
CA LEU A 179 -2.08 -0.08 5.20
C LEU A 179 -2.26 -0.54 3.76
N LYS A 180 -1.80 0.27 2.82
CA LYS A 180 -1.76 -0.02 1.39
C LYS A 180 -0.34 0.17 0.89
N TYR A 181 0.06 -0.64 -0.08
CA TYR A 181 1.42 -0.71 -0.58
C TYR A 181 1.44 -0.83 -2.09
N VAL A 182 2.30 -0.06 -2.73
CA VAL A 182 2.59 -0.14 -4.16
C VAL A 182 4.10 -0.02 -4.36
N ARG A 183 4.67 -0.86 -5.22
CA ARG A 183 6.08 -0.84 -5.61
C ARG A 183 6.24 -0.76 -7.12
N TYR A 184 7.16 0.07 -7.55
CA TYR A 184 7.63 0.13 -8.92
C TYR A 184 9.15 -0.02 -8.95
N ALA A 185 9.64 -1.19 -9.38
CA ALA A 185 11.06 -1.58 -9.27
C ALA A 185 11.56 -1.53 -7.81
N ASP A 186 12.48 -0.66 -7.50
CA ASP A 186 13.07 -0.36 -6.19
C ASP A 186 12.31 0.70 -5.40
N ASP A 187 11.60 1.59 -6.09
CA ASP A 187 10.74 2.59 -5.46
C ASP A 187 9.48 1.97 -4.87
N PHE A 188 9.12 2.34 -3.66
CA PHE A 188 7.85 1.95 -3.08
C PHE A 188 7.19 3.06 -2.26
N ILE A 189 5.87 2.96 -2.16
CA ILE A 189 5.08 3.86 -1.34
C ILE A 189 4.09 3.05 -0.50
N ILE A 190 3.96 3.44 0.76
CA ILE A 190 2.99 2.86 1.69
C ILE A 190 2.08 3.98 2.19
N GLY A 191 0.77 3.81 1.97
CA GLY A 191 -0.25 4.67 2.53
C GLY A 191 -0.79 4.09 3.83
N VAL A 192 -0.71 4.86 4.91
CA VAL A 192 -1.16 4.46 6.24
C VAL A 192 -2.33 5.32 6.69
N ASN A 193 -3.47 4.68 6.97
CA ASN A 193 -4.55 5.28 7.73
C ASN A 193 -4.44 4.81 9.18
N GLY A 194 -3.90 5.66 10.04
CA GLY A 194 -3.62 5.37 11.44
C GLY A 194 -3.02 6.57 12.14
N SER A 195 -2.42 6.36 13.32
CA SER A 195 -1.71 7.38 14.06
C SER A 195 -0.30 7.63 13.48
N LYS A 196 0.30 8.77 13.82
CA LYS A 196 1.72 9.04 13.50
C LYS A 196 2.65 7.99 14.13
N VAL A 197 2.32 7.53 15.34
CA VAL A 197 3.08 6.49 16.03
C VAL A 197 3.06 5.17 15.25
N ASP A 198 1.90 4.79 14.72
CA ASP A 198 1.77 3.60 13.86
C ASP A 198 2.67 3.72 12.63
N CYS A 199 2.68 4.89 11.99
CA CYS A 199 3.51 5.16 10.81
C CYS A 199 5.01 5.03 11.11
N VAL A 200 5.47 5.60 12.24
CA VAL A 200 6.88 5.50 12.68
C VAL A 200 7.25 4.04 12.97
N ARG A 201 6.37 3.29 13.63
CA ARG A 201 6.57 1.86 13.92
C ARG A 201 6.71 1.04 12.63
N ILE A 202 5.83 1.27 11.66
CA ILE A 202 5.87 0.60 10.35
C ILE A 202 7.18 0.91 9.63
N LYS A 203 7.60 2.19 9.61
CA LYS A 203 8.87 2.59 9.00
C LYS A 203 10.06 1.86 9.64
N GLN A 204 10.09 1.75 10.97
CA GLN A 204 11.15 1.04 11.67
C GLN A 204 11.17 -0.45 11.32
N GLN A 205 10.02 -1.11 11.33
CA GLN A 205 9.91 -2.53 10.97
C GLN A 205 10.37 -2.80 9.54
N LEU A 206 10.08 -1.89 8.60
CA LEU A 206 10.57 -1.96 7.22
C LEU A 206 12.09 -1.83 7.15
N SER A 207 12.65 -0.83 7.83
CA SER A 207 14.09 -0.61 7.87
C SER A 207 14.82 -1.83 8.45
N ASP A 208 14.31 -2.37 9.54
CA ASP A 208 14.88 -3.57 10.18
C ASP A 208 14.81 -4.80 9.27
N PHE A 209 13.69 -4.98 8.55
CA PHE A 209 13.53 -6.07 7.60
C PHE A 209 14.50 -5.94 6.42
N ILE A 210 14.59 -4.76 5.83
CA ILE A 210 15.48 -4.49 4.67
C ILE A 210 16.93 -4.71 5.09
N SER A 211 17.35 -4.21 6.25
CA SER A 211 18.73 -4.36 6.72
C SER A 211 19.06 -5.80 7.13
N ASN A 212 18.19 -6.45 7.90
CA ASN A 212 18.48 -7.76 8.48
C ASN A 212 18.25 -8.91 7.51
N THR A 213 17.18 -8.84 6.70
CA THR A 213 16.79 -9.95 5.81
C THR A 213 17.31 -9.75 4.40
N LEU A 214 17.13 -8.56 3.85
CA LEU A 214 17.60 -8.27 2.49
C LEU A 214 19.05 -7.77 2.44
N LYS A 215 19.69 -7.48 3.57
CA LYS A 215 21.06 -6.96 3.62
C LYS A 215 21.26 -5.73 2.73
N MET A 216 20.27 -4.84 2.72
CA MET A 216 20.25 -3.59 1.96
C MET A 216 19.97 -2.40 2.89
N GLU A 217 20.15 -1.19 2.38
CA GLU A 217 19.87 0.06 3.09
C GLU A 217 18.68 0.78 2.46
N LEU A 218 17.81 1.31 3.33
CA LEU A 218 16.74 2.22 2.94
C LEU A 218 17.32 3.63 2.82
N SER A 219 17.04 4.29 1.71
CA SER A 219 17.42 5.69 1.47
C SER A 219 16.58 6.67 2.28
#